data_3bcf3c766ca9246c7d55a91f74e479de
#
_entry.id   3bcf3c766ca9246c7d55a91f74e479de
#
_cell.length_a   1.000
_cell.length_b   1.000
_cell.length_c   1.000
_cell.angle_alpha   90.00
_cell.angle_beta   90.00
_cell.angle_gamma   90.00
#
_symmetry.space_group_name_H-M   'P 1'
#
loop_
_entity.id
_entity.type
_entity.pdbx_description
1 polymer ?
#
loop_
_entity_poly.entity_id
_entity_poly.type
_entity_poly.pdbx_seq_one_letter_code
_entity_poly.pdbx_strand_id
1 'polypeptide(L)'
;PPLYVVMNIRLDPGVVTGQGEVVTGIWLEQASRELGAPIPAQIADRLRGKAFASFDAFRAEFWRTVADDFELSSQFSNVNRRRMRGGSSPFVIPEEAVGGRISFELHHVDPVAQGGPVYDLDNLRVNTPRNHIELHRKG
;
A
#
# COMPACT_ATOMS: atom_id res chain seq x y z
N PRO A 1 -11.15 15.57 20.18
CA PRO A 1 -10.93 16.48 19.03
C PRO A 1 -12.12 16.49 18.10
N PRO A 2 -12.27 17.57 17.35
CA PRO A 2 -13.33 17.63 16.35
C PRO A 2 -13.19 16.52 15.30
N LEU A 3 -14.31 16.03 14.77
CA LEU A 3 -14.30 14.95 13.79
C LEU A 3 -13.46 15.27 12.55
N TYR A 4 -13.48 16.52 12.10
CA TYR A 4 -12.72 16.88 10.91
C TYR A 4 -11.22 16.68 11.08
N VAL A 5 -10.69 16.83 12.29
CA VAL A 5 -9.27 16.58 12.58
C VAL A 5 -8.95 15.11 12.35
N VAL A 6 -9.81 14.21 12.85
CA VAL A 6 -9.64 12.76 12.65
C VAL A 6 -9.74 12.41 11.17
N MET A 7 -10.72 12.98 10.47
CA MET A 7 -10.93 12.70 9.04
C MET A 7 -9.77 13.15 8.17
N ASN A 8 -9.04 14.18 8.59
CA ASN A 8 -7.93 14.76 7.81
C ASN A 8 -6.55 14.26 8.23
N ILE A 9 -6.47 13.29 9.14
CA ILE A 9 -5.18 12.84 9.66
C ILE A 9 -4.27 12.24 8.58
N ARG A 10 -4.84 11.67 7.52
CA ARG A 10 -4.07 11.15 6.38
C ARG A 10 -3.44 12.26 5.54
N LEU A 11 -3.88 13.49 5.69
CA LEU A 11 -3.29 14.67 5.04
C LEU A 11 -2.13 15.23 5.84
N ASP A 12 -1.97 14.78 7.09
CA ASP A 12 -0.90 15.26 7.96
C ASP A 12 0.44 14.64 7.55
N PRO A 13 1.54 15.39 7.78
CA PRO A 13 2.86 14.82 7.56
C PRO A 13 3.17 13.75 8.59
N GLY A 14 4.14 12.91 8.26
CA GLY A 14 4.59 11.88 9.19
C GLY A 14 5.90 11.25 8.74
N VAL A 15 6.45 10.41 9.60
CA VAL A 15 7.70 9.69 9.38
C VAL A 15 7.40 8.21 9.33
N VAL A 16 7.96 7.52 8.34
CA VAL A 16 7.71 6.10 8.13
C VAL A 16 8.39 5.27 9.22
N THR A 17 7.62 4.32 9.78
CA THR A 17 8.09 3.32 10.74
C THR A 17 7.73 1.91 10.25
N GLY A 18 8.21 0.90 10.97
CA GLY A 18 7.86 -0.49 10.70
C GLY A 18 8.97 -1.25 10.01
N GLN A 19 8.89 -2.57 10.10
CA GLN A 19 9.95 -3.47 9.63
C GLN A 19 9.59 -4.18 8.30
N GLY A 20 8.29 -4.28 7.99
CA GLY A 20 7.85 -5.10 6.88
C GLY A 20 8.03 -6.59 7.16
N GLU A 21 7.86 -7.39 6.14
CA GLU A 21 8.02 -8.85 6.25
C GLU A 21 8.87 -9.37 5.10
N VAL A 22 9.61 -10.43 5.33
CA VAL A 22 10.33 -11.12 4.26
C VAL A 22 9.28 -11.80 3.38
N VAL A 23 9.29 -11.47 2.08
CA VAL A 23 8.36 -12.08 1.12
C VAL A 23 9.11 -13.01 0.20
N THR A 24 8.46 -14.12 -0.18
CA THR A 24 9.00 -15.09 -1.12
C THR A 24 7.99 -15.33 -2.24
N GLY A 25 8.46 -15.76 -3.41
CA GLY A 25 7.59 -16.01 -4.55
C GLY A 25 6.95 -14.73 -5.08
N ILE A 26 5.72 -14.84 -5.56
CA ILE A 26 4.98 -13.72 -6.14
C ILE A 26 4.34 -12.92 -5.02
N TRP A 27 4.89 -11.73 -4.75
CA TRP A 27 4.48 -10.90 -3.63
C TRP A 27 2.99 -10.57 -3.61
N LEU A 28 2.46 -10.05 -4.71
CA LEU A 28 1.06 -9.57 -4.72
C LEU A 28 0.03 -10.66 -5.00
N GLU A 29 0.45 -11.91 -5.06
CA GLU A 29 -0.49 -13.03 -5.08
C GLU A 29 -1.37 -13.05 -3.83
N GLN A 30 -0.84 -12.58 -2.70
CA GLN A 30 -1.58 -12.52 -1.44
C GLN A 30 -2.56 -11.33 -1.37
N ALA A 31 -2.47 -10.39 -2.30
CA ALA A 31 -3.28 -9.17 -2.25
C ALA A 31 -4.78 -9.42 -2.45
N SER A 32 -5.15 -10.59 -3.01
CA SER A 32 -6.54 -10.94 -3.29
C SER A 32 -7.18 -11.77 -2.18
N ARG A 33 -6.51 -11.96 -1.05
CA ARG A 33 -7.03 -12.84 0.02
C ARG A 33 -6.63 -12.35 1.40
N GLU A 34 -7.43 -12.69 2.39
CA GLU A 34 -7.20 -12.37 3.80
C GLU A 34 -6.93 -10.89 4.01
N LEU A 35 -5.94 -10.55 4.82
CA LEU A 35 -5.60 -9.14 5.08
C LEU A 35 -4.89 -8.45 3.91
N GLY A 36 -4.48 -9.22 2.90
CA GLY A 36 -3.70 -8.69 1.78
C GLY A 36 -2.21 -9.01 1.92
N ALA A 37 -1.41 -8.47 0.99
CA ALA A 37 0.02 -8.70 0.97
C ALA A 37 0.74 -7.75 1.93
N PRO A 38 1.75 -8.25 2.67
CA PRO A 38 2.53 -7.38 3.57
C PRO A 38 3.44 -6.45 2.79
N ILE A 39 3.98 -5.45 3.47
CA ILE A 39 5.02 -4.60 2.89
C ILE A 39 6.33 -5.38 2.95
N PRO A 40 7.03 -5.57 1.82
CA PRO A 40 8.30 -6.32 1.83
C PRO A 40 9.37 -5.62 2.67
N ALA A 41 10.16 -6.43 3.39
CA ALA A 41 11.20 -5.91 4.27
C ALA A 41 12.20 -5.02 3.53
N GLN A 42 12.59 -5.38 2.29
CA GLN A 42 13.54 -4.57 1.51
C GLN A 42 12.98 -3.20 1.15
N ILE A 43 11.65 -3.09 1.01
CA ILE A 43 11.02 -1.79 0.77
C ILE A 43 10.93 -1.01 2.08
N ALA A 44 10.56 -1.67 3.16
CA ALA A 44 10.53 -1.04 4.49
C ALA A 44 11.90 -0.46 4.86
N ASP A 45 12.97 -1.20 4.57
CA ASP A 45 14.33 -0.76 4.89
C ASP A 45 14.70 0.52 4.15
N ARG A 46 14.18 0.71 2.94
CA ARG A 46 14.47 1.91 2.13
C ARG A 46 13.64 3.12 2.54
N LEU A 47 12.46 2.93 3.12
CA LEU A 47 11.54 4.01 3.44
C LEU A 47 11.55 4.41 4.91
N ARG A 48 11.98 3.52 5.79
CA ARG A 48 11.98 3.78 7.23
C ARG A 48 12.79 5.04 7.56
N GLY A 49 12.19 5.89 8.37
CA GLY A 49 12.81 7.14 8.78
C GLY A 49 12.62 8.29 7.83
N LYS A 50 12.05 8.06 6.64
CA LYS A 50 11.77 9.16 5.71
C LYS A 50 10.50 9.88 6.11
N ALA A 51 10.51 11.21 5.93
CA ALA A 51 9.36 12.07 6.21
C ALA A 51 8.59 12.35 4.92
N PHE A 52 7.26 12.36 5.03
CA PHE A 52 6.37 12.67 3.92
C PHE A 52 5.37 13.72 4.34
N ALA A 53 5.03 14.61 3.41
CA ALA A 53 4.08 15.69 3.67
C ALA A 53 2.64 15.18 3.80
N SER A 54 2.33 14.04 3.17
CA SER A 54 0.99 13.45 3.19
C SER A 54 1.09 11.96 2.85
N PHE A 55 0.03 11.22 3.14
CA PHE A 55 -0.02 9.79 2.76
C PHE A 55 0.01 9.60 1.25
N ASP A 56 -0.57 10.53 0.48
CA ASP A 56 -0.50 10.44 -0.99
C ASP A 56 0.94 10.55 -1.50
N ALA A 57 1.74 11.44 -0.89
CA ALA A 57 3.15 11.56 -1.23
C ALA A 57 3.91 10.28 -0.87
N PHE A 58 3.61 9.69 0.29
CA PHE A 58 4.18 8.40 0.69
C PHE A 58 3.81 7.31 -0.30
N ARG A 59 2.53 7.20 -0.66
CA ARG A 59 2.04 6.15 -1.57
C ARG A 59 2.77 6.20 -2.92
N ALA A 60 2.96 7.39 -3.47
CA ALA A 60 3.68 7.55 -4.72
C ALA A 60 5.12 7.08 -4.60
N GLU A 61 5.80 7.44 -3.53
CA GLU A 61 7.19 7.02 -3.30
C GLU A 61 7.28 5.53 -3.01
N PHE A 62 6.30 4.96 -2.34
CA PHE A 62 6.23 3.51 -2.11
C PHE A 62 6.29 2.75 -3.44
N TRP A 63 5.43 3.11 -4.40
CA TRP A 63 5.40 2.41 -5.67
C TRP A 63 6.64 2.66 -6.51
N ARG A 64 7.22 3.86 -6.44
CA ARG A 64 8.51 4.12 -7.09
C ARG A 64 9.62 3.25 -6.51
N THR A 65 9.62 3.07 -5.21
CA THR A 65 10.61 2.22 -4.52
C THR A 65 10.46 0.76 -4.95
N VAL A 66 9.21 0.28 -5.08
CA VAL A 66 8.96 -1.08 -5.60
C VAL A 66 9.50 -1.22 -7.02
N ALA A 67 9.26 -0.22 -7.88
CA ALA A 67 9.74 -0.24 -9.26
C ALA A 67 11.26 -0.28 -9.34
N ASP A 68 11.93 0.27 -8.34
CA ASP A 68 13.38 0.37 -8.27
C ASP A 68 14.04 -0.86 -7.63
N ASP A 69 13.25 -1.77 -7.09
CA ASP A 69 13.72 -3.03 -6.53
C ASP A 69 13.67 -4.11 -7.61
N PHE A 70 14.82 -4.65 -7.98
CA PHE A 70 14.89 -5.60 -9.10
C PHE A 70 14.06 -6.87 -8.84
N GLU A 71 14.14 -7.41 -7.63
CA GLU A 71 13.46 -8.65 -7.29
C GLU A 71 11.94 -8.50 -7.38
N LEU A 72 11.39 -7.40 -6.86
CA LEU A 72 9.95 -7.17 -6.91
C LEU A 72 9.51 -6.68 -8.29
N SER A 73 10.25 -5.75 -8.89
CA SER A 73 9.83 -5.16 -10.17
C SER A 73 9.80 -6.18 -11.30
N SER A 74 10.65 -7.22 -11.22
CA SER A 74 10.68 -8.28 -12.22
C SER A 74 9.38 -9.10 -12.26
N GLN A 75 8.56 -9.00 -11.22
CA GLN A 75 7.27 -9.70 -11.15
C GLN A 75 6.16 -8.99 -11.93
N PHE A 76 6.43 -7.81 -12.48
CA PHE A 76 5.41 -6.98 -13.12
C PHE A 76 5.67 -6.81 -14.61
N SER A 77 4.60 -6.54 -15.36
CA SER A 77 4.68 -6.23 -16.79
C SER A 77 5.38 -4.88 -17.00
N ASN A 78 5.80 -4.63 -18.26
CA ASN A 78 6.40 -3.35 -18.61
C ASN A 78 5.43 -2.18 -18.36
N VAL A 79 4.14 -2.37 -18.62
CA VAL A 79 3.12 -1.35 -18.36
C VAL A 79 3.06 -1.02 -16.88
N ASN A 80 3.00 -2.05 -16.02
CA ASN A 80 2.93 -1.84 -14.58
C ASN A 80 4.21 -1.26 -14.00
N ARG A 81 5.37 -1.69 -14.51
CA ARG A 81 6.64 -1.07 -14.08
C ARG A 81 6.69 0.42 -14.41
N ARG A 82 6.20 0.81 -15.59
CA ARG A 82 6.13 2.21 -15.98
C ARG A 82 5.20 3.00 -15.08
N ARG A 83 4.04 2.44 -14.76
CA ARG A 83 3.09 3.08 -13.83
C ARG A 83 3.75 3.33 -12.49
N MET A 84 4.41 2.31 -11.93
CA MET A 84 5.05 2.43 -10.61
C MET A 84 6.21 3.43 -10.61
N ARG A 85 6.98 3.51 -11.70
CA ARG A 85 8.02 4.53 -11.83
C ARG A 85 7.44 5.94 -11.80
N GLY A 86 6.21 6.10 -12.24
CA GLY A 86 5.50 7.37 -12.17
C GLY A 86 4.77 7.60 -10.85
N GLY A 87 4.85 6.67 -9.90
CA GLY A 87 4.21 6.81 -8.59
C GLY A 87 2.79 6.25 -8.52
N SER A 88 2.33 5.55 -9.56
CA SER A 88 1.00 4.92 -9.57
C SER A 88 1.12 3.44 -9.26
N SER A 89 0.11 2.88 -8.57
CA SER A 89 0.09 1.45 -8.30
C SER A 89 -0.14 0.65 -9.58
N PRO A 90 0.30 -0.62 -9.62
CA PRO A 90 0.07 -1.47 -10.79
C PRO A 90 -1.41 -1.83 -10.93
N PHE A 91 -1.81 -2.18 -12.14
CA PHE A 91 -3.17 -2.66 -12.40
C PHE A 91 -3.36 -4.05 -11.81
N VAL A 92 -4.58 -4.31 -11.32
CA VAL A 92 -5.01 -5.67 -10.96
C VAL A 92 -5.57 -6.36 -12.21
N ILE A 93 -5.73 -7.69 -12.12
CA ILE A 93 -6.45 -8.42 -13.17
C ILE A 93 -7.93 -8.01 -13.12
N PRO A 94 -8.67 -8.10 -14.26
CA PRO A 94 -10.06 -7.62 -14.31
C PRO A 94 -10.96 -8.25 -13.25
N GLU A 95 -10.75 -9.50 -12.89
CA GLU A 95 -11.56 -10.22 -11.91
C GLU A 95 -11.45 -9.62 -10.50
N GLU A 96 -10.37 -8.87 -10.23
CA GLU A 96 -10.12 -8.25 -8.93
C GLU A 96 -10.45 -6.77 -8.91
N ALA A 97 -10.84 -6.21 -10.06
CA ALA A 97 -11.27 -4.82 -10.16
C ALA A 97 -12.73 -4.68 -9.76
N VAL A 98 -13.09 -3.49 -9.27
CA VAL A 98 -14.49 -3.16 -8.94
C VAL A 98 -14.78 -1.78 -9.51
N GLY A 99 -15.61 -1.71 -10.54
CA GLY A 99 -15.94 -0.45 -11.22
C GLY A 99 -14.69 0.25 -11.73
N GLY A 100 -14.52 1.51 -11.37
CA GLY A 100 -13.34 2.30 -11.76
C GLY A 100 -12.10 2.03 -10.91
N ARG A 101 -12.21 1.20 -9.88
CA ARG A 101 -11.06 0.81 -9.03
C ARG A 101 -10.37 -0.36 -9.70
N ILE A 102 -9.28 -0.08 -10.41
CA ILE A 102 -8.63 -1.03 -11.31
C ILE A 102 -7.17 -1.31 -10.96
N SER A 103 -6.68 -0.76 -9.86
CA SER A 103 -5.28 -0.93 -9.45
C SER A 103 -5.19 -1.30 -7.98
N PHE A 104 -4.01 -1.82 -7.57
CA PHE A 104 -3.77 -2.21 -6.18
C PHE A 104 -3.92 -1.02 -5.24
N GLU A 105 -4.39 -1.30 -4.03
CA GLU A 105 -4.68 -0.30 -3.01
C GLU A 105 -3.93 -0.60 -1.72
N LEU A 106 -3.55 0.44 -0.98
CA LEU A 106 -2.98 0.30 0.35
C LEU A 106 -4.11 0.37 1.38
N HIS A 107 -4.06 -0.55 2.33
CA HIS A 107 -5.07 -0.71 3.37
C HIS A 107 -4.42 -0.62 4.74
N HIS A 108 -5.01 0.19 5.64
CA HIS A 108 -4.59 0.23 7.03
C HIS A 108 -5.35 -0.86 7.80
N VAL A 109 -4.63 -1.80 8.40
CA VAL A 109 -5.25 -2.91 9.15
C VAL A 109 -6.02 -2.35 10.33
N ASP A 110 -5.37 -1.51 11.13
CA ASP A 110 -6.05 -0.72 12.16
C ASP A 110 -6.46 0.59 11.50
N PRO A 111 -7.77 0.86 11.37
CA PRO A 111 -8.24 2.03 10.63
C PRO A 111 -7.75 3.34 11.22
N VAL A 112 -7.33 4.26 10.35
CA VAL A 112 -6.86 5.59 10.75
C VAL A 112 -7.95 6.34 11.51
N ALA A 113 -9.20 6.19 11.09
CA ALA A 113 -10.34 6.84 11.76
C ALA A 113 -10.55 6.34 13.20
N GLN A 114 -9.97 5.19 13.56
CA GLN A 114 -10.06 4.61 14.90
C GLN A 114 -8.72 4.72 15.65
N GLY A 115 -7.83 5.59 15.20
CA GLY A 115 -6.55 5.84 15.85
C GLY A 115 -5.40 4.98 15.35
N GLY A 116 -5.61 4.19 14.29
CA GLY A 116 -4.53 3.38 13.71
C GLY A 116 -3.43 4.27 13.11
N PRO A 117 -2.16 3.83 13.20
CA PRO A 117 -1.04 4.63 12.69
C PRO A 117 -1.06 4.72 11.16
N VAL A 118 -0.80 5.93 10.63
CA VAL A 118 -0.88 6.19 9.19
C VAL A 118 0.38 5.71 8.47
N TYR A 119 1.56 5.93 9.05
CA TYR A 119 2.85 5.73 8.38
C TYR A 119 3.62 4.51 8.89
N ASP A 120 2.97 3.65 9.66
CA ASP A 120 3.58 2.40 10.12
C ASP A 120 3.38 1.32 9.05
N LEU A 121 4.47 0.90 8.43
CA LEU A 121 4.43 -0.11 7.37
C LEU A 121 3.85 -1.45 7.84
N ASP A 122 3.99 -1.75 9.13
CA ASP A 122 3.43 -2.98 9.70
C ASP A 122 1.91 -2.89 9.88
N ASN A 123 1.35 -1.68 9.76
CA ASN A 123 -0.10 -1.47 9.75
C ASN A 123 -0.67 -1.40 8.33
N LEU A 124 0.16 -1.60 7.31
CA LEU A 124 -0.27 -1.52 5.91
C LEU A 124 -0.27 -2.88 5.26
N ARG A 125 -1.25 -3.08 4.38
CA ARG A 125 -1.32 -4.23 3.47
C ARG A 125 -1.67 -3.74 2.08
N VAL A 126 -1.18 -4.45 1.07
CA VAL A 126 -1.58 -4.18 -0.31
C VAL A 126 -2.74 -5.10 -0.66
N ASN A 127 -3.81 -4.53 -1.15
CA ASN A 127 -5.03 -5.27 -1.49
C ASN A 127 -5.47 -4.99 -2.92
N THR A 128 -6.17 -5.97 -3.51
CA THR A 128 -6.96 -5.70 -4.69
C THR A 128 -8.22 -4.94 -4.27
N PRO A 129 -8.85 -4.18 -5.15
CA PRO A 129 -10.11 -3.52 -4.82
C PRO A 129 -11.18 -4.49 -4.32
N ARG A 130 -11.30 -5.65 -4.96
CA ARG A 130 -12.27 -6.66 -4.55
C ARG A 130 -12.04 -7.15 -3.13
N ASN A 131 -10.79 -7.49 -2.81
CA ASN A 131 -10.44 -7.98 -1.46
C ASN A 131 -10.62 -6.89 -0.41
N HIS A 132 -10.26 -5.65 -0.76
CA HIS A 132 -10.41 -4.51 0.15
C HIS A 132 -11.88 -4.32 0.55
N ILE A 133 -12.79 -4.41 -0.42
CA ILE A 133 -14.22 -4.32 -0.15
C ILE A 133 -14.70 -5.48 0.71
N GLU A 134 -14.23 -6.70 0.44
CA GLU A 134 -14.58 -7.87 1.25
C GLU A 134 -14.13 -7.73 2.71
N LEU A 135 -12.94 -7.18 2.93
CA LEU A 135 -12.44 -6.93 4.29
C LEU A 135 -13.36 -5.98 5.05
N HIS A 136 -13.84 -4.91 4.40
CA HIS A 136 -14.75 -3.96 5.02
C HIS A 136 -16.12 -4.57 5.33
N ARG A 137 -16.58 -5.52 4.51
CA ARG A 137 -17.85 -6.21 4.77
C ARG A 137 -17.77 -7.12 5.99
N LYS A 138 -16.62 -7.77 6.19
CA LYS A 138 -16.43 -8.71 7.31
C LYS A 138 -16.16 -8.00 8.62
N GLY A 139 -15.63 -6.77 8.52
CA GLY A 139 -15.32 -5.95 9.67
C GLY A 139 -16.47 -5.10 10.08
#